data_14c6fc2ac15ae6a14e9c11d113c420ca
#
_entry.id   14c6fc2ac15ae6a14e9c11d113c420ca
#
_cell.length_a   1.000
_cell.length_b   1.000
_cell.length_c   1.000
_cell.angle_alpha   90.00
_cell.angle_beta   90.00
_cell.angle_gamma   90.00
#
_symmetry.space_group_name_H-M   'P 1'
#
loop_
_entity.id
_entity.type
_entity.pdbx_description
1 polymer ?
#
loop_
_entity_poly.entity_id
_entity_poly.type
_entity_poly.pdbx_seq_one_letter_code
_entity_poly.pdbx_strand_id
1 'polypeptide(L)'
;TMKSKIALLLVFASMVLSVTKAFSQDKNFHIYLCLGQSNMEGNARIQAQDTVDVDPRFRVLSTVDCDKKGRTKGNWYTAVPPLCRCNTGLTPADYFGRTLVANLPEKVKVGVINVAIGGCKIELFDKSNYQSYVATAPSWMIGMINQYDGNPYARLVEMAKVAQKTGVIKGILLHQGESNTNDTLWTKKVKL
;
A
#
# COMPACT_ATOMS: atom_id res chain seq x y z
N THR A 1 -38.54 1.87 44.11
CA THR A 1 -38.01 0.98 45.16
C THR A 1 -36.57 0.59 44.78
N MET A 2 -35.73 0.30 45.77
CA MET A 2 -34.30 0.03 45.62
C MET A 2 -33.98 -1.12 44.62
N LYS A 3 -34.83 -2.15 44.58
CA LYS A 3 -34.71 -3.29 43.63
C LYS A 3 -34.86 -2.89 42.14
N SER A 4 -35.72 -1.93 41.82
CA SER A 4 -35.89 -1.42 40.45
C SER A 4 -34.71 -0.60 39.96
N LYS A 5 -34.03 0.15 40.82
CA LYS A 5 -32.84 0.94 40.48
C LYS A 5 -31.60 0.06 40.23
N ILE A 6 -31.47 -1.04 40.99
CA ILE A 6 -30.39 -2.03 40.79
C ILE A 6 -30.54 -2.78 39.46
N ALA A 7 -31.77 -3.18 39.10
CA ALA A 7 -32.05 -3.84 37.82
C ALA A 7 -31.77 -2.93 36.63
N LEU A 8 -32.07 -1.61 36.75
CA LEU A 8 -31.79 -0.63 35.69
C LEU A 8 -30.29 -0.38 35.53
N LEU A 9 -29.52 -0.38 36.63
CA LEU A 9 -28.05 -0.22 36.58
C LEU A 9 -27.35 -1.43 35.94
N LEU A 10 -27.86 -2.66 36.20
CA LEU A 10 -27.32 -3.88 35.60
C LEU A 10 -27.61 -3.98 34.09
N VAL A 11 -28.77 -3.52 33.63
CA VAL A 11 -29.11 -3.45 32.20
C VAL A 11 -28.25 -2.41 31.48
N PHE A 12 -27.97 -1.26 32.11
CA PHE A 12 -27.10 -0.23 31.56
C PHE A 12 -25.62 -0.68 31.50
N ALA A 13 -25.14 -1.40 32.52
CA ALA A 13 -23.80 -1.97 32.55
C ALA A 13 -23.61 -3.08 31.48
N SER A 14 -24.63 -3.89 31.20
CA SER A 14 -24.57 -4.89 30.14
C SER A 14 -24.61 -4.28 28.73
N MET A 15 -25.23 -3.11 28.55
CA MET A 15 -25.29 -2.40 27.27
C MET A 15 -23.97 -1.69 26.89
N VAL A 16 -23.19 -1.28 27.90
CA VAL A 16 -21.89 -0.62 27.67
C VAL A 16 -20.77 -1.62 27.34
N LEU A 17 -20.93 -2.89 27.71
CA LEU A 17 -19.94 -3.95 27.39
C LEU A 17 -20.02 -4.50 25.95
N SER A 18 -20.95 -4.02 25.10
CA SER A 18 -21.27 -4.67 23.83
C SER A 18 -20.63 -4.04 22.60
N VAL A 19 -19.77 -3.03 22.67
CA VAL A 19 -19.23 -2.37 21.47
C VAL A 19 -17.75 -2.04 21.57
N THR A 20 -16.94 -3.05 21.78
CA THR A 20 -15.59 -3.01 21.25
C THR A 20 -15.41 -4.23 20.36
N LYS A 21 -15.84 -4.13 19.11
CA LYS A 21 -15.24 -4.96 18.06
C LYS A 21 -13.78 -4.53 17.99
N ALA A 22 -12.92 -5.18 18.77
CA ALA A 22 -11.50 -5.11 18.54
C ALA A 22 -11.30 -5.60 17.10
N PHE A 23 -10.96 -4.69 16.19
CA PHE A 23 -10.49 -5.06 14.86
C PHE A 23 -9.17 -5.82 15.06
N SER A 24 -9.29 -7.12 15.28
CA SER A 24 -8.11 -7.98 15.32
C SER A 24 -7.56 -8.06 13.92
N GLN A 25 -6.28 -7.74 13.76
CA GLN A 25 -5.57 -7.96 12.51
C GLN A 25 -5.72 -9.42 12.08
N ASP A 26 -6.13 -9.65 10.83
CA ASP A 26 -6.15 -10.99 10.25
C ASP A 26 -4.70 -11.46 10.02
N LYS A 27 -4.22 -12.37 10.85
CA LYS A 27 -2.86 -12.94 10.76
C LYS A 27 -2.60 -13.68 9.45
N ASN A 28 -3.66 -14.08 8.76
CA ASN A 28 -3.60 -14.72 7.44
C ASN A 28 -3.67 -13.70 6.29
N PHE A 29 -3.78 -12.40 6.55
CA PHE A 29 -3.67 -11.39 5.53
C PHE A 29 -2.25 -10.80 5.54
N HIS A 30 -1.41 -11.29 4.65
CA HIS A 30 -0.01 -10.91 4.51
C HIS A 30 0.13 -9.71 3.59
N ILE A 31 0.68 -8.61 4.08
CA ILE A 31 0.77 -7.34 3.35
C ILE A 31 2.23 -7.01 3.05
N TYR A 32 2.49 -6.56 1.82
CA TYR A 32 3.81 -6.15 1.35
C TYR A 32 3.77 -4.70 0.88
N LEU A 33 4.74 -3.91 1.33
CA LEU A 33 4.95 -2.54 0.88
C LEU A 33 5.86 -2.57 -0.34
N CYS A 34 5.42 -1.97 -1.43
CA CYS A 34 6.18 -1.89 -2.68
C CYS A 34 6.54 -0.43 -2.91
N LEU A 35 7.83 -0.13 -3.06
CA LEU A 35 8.29 1.23 -3.32
C LEU A 35 9.49 1.22 -4.27
N GLY A 36 9.68 2.33 -4.97
CA GLY A 36 10.78 2.42 -5.92
C GLY A 36 10.56 3.44 -7.02
N GLN A 37 11.17 3.17 -8.17
CA GLN A 37 11.06 4.03 -9.34
C GLN A 37 10.32 3.33 -10.51
N SER A 38 10.63 3.67 -11.75
CA SER A 38 9.83 3.28 -12.94
C SER A 38 9.49 1.79 -13.04
N ASN A 39 10.42 0.90 -12.72
CA ASN A 39 10.15 -0.54 -12.79
C ASN A 39 9.18 -1.00 -11.68
N MET A 40 9.26 -0.42 -10.48
CA MET A 40 8.26 -0.69 -9.42
C MET A 40 6.94 0.04 -9.69
N GLU A 41 6.97 1.22 -10.30
CA GLU A 41 5.78 1.96 -10.71
C GLU A 41 4.90 1.16 -11.68
N GLY A 42 5.55 0.47 -12.63
CA GLY A 42 4.90 -0.32 -13.67
C GLY A 42 5.19 0.24 -15.05
N ASN A 43 6.31 -0.19 -15.63
CA ASN A 43 6.78 0.26 -16.94
C ASN A 43 6.45 -0.75 -18.06
N ALA A 44 6.16 -2.00 -17.69
CA ALA A 44 5.79 -3.01 -18.65
C ALA A 44 4.33 -2.85 -19.10
N ARG A 45 4.06 -3.19 -20.37
CA ARG A 45 2.70 -3.16 -20.91
C ARG A 45 1.85 -4.24 -20.26
N ILE A 46 0.67 -3.87 -19.76
CA ILE A 46 -0.33 -4.82 -19.28
C ILE A 46 -0.91 -5.56 -20.50
N GLN A 47 -0.85 -6.90 -20.49
CA GLN A 47 -1.42 -7.77 -21.49
C GLN A 47 -2.80 -8.30 -21.05
N ALA A 48 -3.56 -8.91 -21.96
CA ALA A 48 -4.89 -9.44 -21.65
C ALA A 48 -4.86 -10.46 -20.51
N GLN A 49 -3.87 -11.36 -20.51
CA GLN A 49 -3.70 -12.37 -19.45
C GLN A 49 -3.44 -11.79 -18.07
N ASP A 50 -2.93 -10.56 -17.97
CA ASP A 50 -2.65 -9.93 -16.68
C ASP A 50 -3.92 -9.41 -15.99
N THR A 51 -5.03 -9.30 -16.75
CA THR A 51 -6.28 -8.72 -16.24
C THR A 51 -7.37 -9.76 -15.94
N VAL A 52 -7.13 -11.02 -16.29
CA VAL A 52 -8.09 -12.12 -16.09
C VAL A 52 -7.58 -13.07 -15.00
N ASP A 53 -8.51 -13.84 -14.43
CA ASP A 53 -8.24 -14.93 -13.47
C ASP A 53 -7.35 -14.50 -12.29
N VAL A 54 -7.49 -13.24 -11.85
CA VAL A 54 -6.80 -12.77 -10.65
C VAL A 54 -7.46 -13.37 -9.42
N ASP A 55 -6.71 -14.20 -8.68
CA ASP A 55 -7.20 -14.81 -7.44
C ASP A 55 -7.73 -13.72 -6.50
N PRO A 56 -8.98 -13.82 -6.00
CA PRO A 56 -9.58 -12.82 -5.11
C PRO A 56 -8.86 -12.68 -3.77
N ARG A 57 -8.01 -13.62 -3.39
CA ARG A 57 -7.12 -13.52 -2.23
C ARG A 57 -5.94 -12.58 -2.47
N PHE A 58 -5.59 -12.29 -3.74
CA PHE A 58 -4.59 -11.28 -4.06
C PHE A 58 -5.23 -9.91 -4.13
N ARG A 59 -4.81 -8.99 -3.27
CA ARG A 59 -5.42 -7.69 -3.04
C ARG A 59 -4.44 -6.54 -3.26
N VAL A 60 -4.95 -5.42 -3.73
CA VAL A 60 -4.22 -4.14 -3.79
C VAL A 60 -4.93 -3.10 -2.93
N LEU A 61 -4.20 -2.39 -2.08
CA LEU A 61 -4.70 -1.17 -1.43
C LEU A 61 -4.47 0.00 -2.37
N SER A 62 -5.55 0.68 -2.78
CA SER A 62 -5.41 1.83 -3.66
C SER A 62 -4.72 2.97 -2.92
N THR A 63 -3.62 3.48 -3.50
CA THR A 63 -2.82 4.55 -2.91
C THR A 63 -3.22 5.94 -3.42
N VAL A 64 -4.08 5.98 -4.43
CA VAL A 64 -4.70 7.17 -5.04
C VAL A 64 -6.13 6.86 -5.44
N ASP A 65 -6.96 7.89 -5.63
CA ASP A 65 -8.25 7.73 -6.28
C ASP A 65 -8.07 7.40 -7.75
N CYS A 66 -8.90 6.51 -8.27
CA CYS A 66 -8.85 6.06 -9.66
C CYS A 66 -10.25 5.75 -10.20
N ASP A 67 -10.98 6.78 -10.60
CA ASP A 67 -12.38 6.68 -11.04
C ASP A 67 -12.54 5.73 -12.23
N LYS A 68 -11.61 5.77 -13.19
CA LYS A 68 -11.59 4.87 -14.36
C LYS A 68 -11.54 3.38 -13.99
N LYS A 69 -11.12 3.05 -12.79
CA LYS A 69 -11.03 1.69 -12.24
C LYS A 69 -11.99 1.45 -11.09
N GLY A 70 -12.84 2.42 -10.75
CA GLY A 70 -13.73 2.34 -9.60
C GLY A 70 -12.98 2.18 -8.28
N ARG A 71 -11.78 2.76 -8.14
CA ARG A 71 -10.96 2.64 -6.94
C ARG A 71 -10.86 3.95 -6.19
N THR A 72 -11.07 3.88 -4.89
CA THR A 72 -10.89 4.99 -3.94
C THR A 72 -9.68 4.72 -3.06
N LYS A 73 -8.89 5.74 -2.80
CA LYS A 73 -7.73 5.70 -1.91
C LYS A 73 -8.10 5.06 -0.56
N GLY A 74 -7.24 4.18 -0.07
CA GLY A 74 -7.39 3.53 1.24
C GLY A 74 -8.30 2.31 1.26
N ASN A 75 -8.88 1.91 0.12
CA ASN A 75 -9.71 0.72 0.00
C ASN A 75 -9.00 -0.44 -0.69
N TRP A 76 -9.34 -1.66 -0.26
CA TRP A 76 -8.82 -2.90 -0.83
C TRP A 76 -9.65 -3.38 -2.02
N TYR A 77 -8.97 -3.77 -3.09
CA TYR A 77 -9.56 -4.33 -4.32
C TYR A 77 -8.85 -5.63 -4.71
N THR A 78 -9.47 -6.47 -5.52
CA THR A 78 -8.75 -7.53 -6.21
C THR A 78 -7.64 -6.91 -7.06
N ALA A 79 -6.44 -7.48 -7.00
CA ALA A 79 -5.23 -6.88 -7.56
C ALA A 79 -5.14 -7.01 -9.08
N VAL A 80 -6.16 -6.53 -9.79
CA VAL A 80 -6.12 -6.40 -11.26
C VAL A 80 -5.25 -5.19 -11.60
N PRO A 81 -4.21 -5.30 -12.43
CA PRO A 81 -3.34 -4.17 -12.78
C PRO A 81 -4.10 -3.00 -13.46
N PRO A 82 -3.57 -1.77 -13.36
CA PRO A 82 -2.33 -1.37 -12.70
C PRO A 82 -2.43 -1.37 -11.16
N LEU A 83 -1.31 -1.63 -10.48
CA LEU A 83 -1.27 -1.74 -9.01
C LEU A 83 -0.64 -0.53 -8.32
N CYS A 84 -0.14 0.47 -9.06
CA CYS A 84 0.44 1.69 -8.53
C CYS A 84 -0.54 2.86 -8.66
N ARG A 85 -0.50 3.58 -9.76
CA ARG A 85 -1.41 4.67 -10.09
C ARG A 85 -2.26 4.32 -11.32
N CYS A 86 -3.29 5.10 -11.62
CA CYS A 86 -4.29 4.77 -12.66
C CYS A 86 -3.73 4.52 -14.06
N ASN A 87 -2.66 5.21 -14.41
CA ASN A 87 -2.08 5.20 -15.77
C ASN A 87 -0.70 4.54 -15.81
N THR A 88 -0.39 3.67 -14.84
CA THR A 88 0.87 2.90 -14.84
C THR A 88 0.66 1.55 -15.54
N GLY A 89 1.77 0.86 -15.81
CA GLY A 89 1.76 -0.45 -16.43
C GLY A 89 1.85 -1.60 -15.43
N LEU A 90 2.34 -2.74 -15.92
CA LEU A 90 2.57 -3.93 -15.11
C LEU A 90 3.82 -3.74 -14.24
N THR A 91 3.73 -4.12 -12.98
CA THR A 91 4.77 -4.00 -11.95
C THR A 91 5.19 -5.38 -11.45
N PRO A 92 6.43 -5.57 -10.95
CA PRO A 92 6.86 -6.83 -10.33
C PRO A 92 5.96 -7.28 -9.17
N ALA A 93 5.31 -6.35 -8.48
CA ALA A 93 4.37 -6.65 -7.39
C ALA A 93 3.18 -7.51 -7.83
N ASP A 94 2.80 -7.47 -9.11
CA ASP A 94 1.69 -8.27 -9.67
C ASP A 94 2.03 -9.76 -9.59
N TYR A 95 3.05 -10.20 -10.32
CA TYR A 95 3.44 -11.62 -10.34
C TYR A 95 4.04 -12.10 -9.02
N PHE A 96 4.61 -11.22 -8.22
CA PHE A 96 4.98 -11.55 -6.85
C PHE A 96 3.73 -11.99 -6.04
N GLY A 97 2.67 -11.19 -6.06
CA GLY A 97 1.45 -11.50 -5.32
C GLY A 97 0.73 -12.73 -5.84
N ARG A 98 0.61 -12.88 -7.18
CA ARG A 98 0.04 -14.07 -7.83
C ARG A 98 0.80 -15.34 -7.44
N THR A 99 2.12 -15.31 -7.48
CA THR A 99 2.96 -16.45 -7.09
C THR A 99 2.76 -16.80 -5.63
N LEU A 100 2.67 -15.81 -4.74
CA LEU A 100 2.45 -16.07 -3.33
C LEU A 100 1.09 -16.74 -3.07
N VAL A 101 0.00 -16.23 -3.62
CA VAL A 101 -1.33 -16.86 -3.38
C VAL A 101 -1.42 -18.25 -3.98
N ALA A 102 -0.72 -18.53 -5.08
CA ALA A 102 -0.69 -19.86 -5.68
C ALA A 102 0.07 -20.90 -4.82
N ASN A 103 1.01 -20.45 -3.97
CA ASN A 103 1.88 -21.33 -3.19
C ASN A 103 1.62 -21.27 -1.67
N LEU A 104 0.75 -20.39 -1.21
CA LEU A 104 0.38 -20.29 0.20
C LEU A 104 -0.94 -21.02 0.48
N PRO A 105 -1.17 -21.47 1.74
CA PRO A 105 -2.43 -22.10 2.12
C PRO A 105 -3.65 -21.24 1.72
N GLU A 106 -4.76 -21.86 1.33
CA GLU A 106 -5.98 -21.19 0.85
C GLU A 106 -6.54 -20.12 1.79
N LYS A 107 -6.35 -20.27 3.10
CA LYS A 107 -6.76 -19.27 4.10
C LYS A 107 -5.93 -17.99 4.05
N VAL A 108 -4.77 -17.98 3.38
CA VAL A 108 -3.87 -16.83 3.34
C VAL A 108 -4.27 -15.90 2.20
N LYS A 109 -4.47 -14.64 2.52
CA LYS A 109 -4.60 -13.53 1.58
C LYS A 109 -3.27 -12.79 1.45
N VAL A 110 -2.99 -12.24 0.27
CA VAL A 110 -1.81 -11.41 0.01
C VAL A 110 -2.27 -10.03 -0.43
N GLY A 111 -1.73 -9.00 0.19
CA GLY A 111 -1.98 -7.61 -0.17
C GLY A 111 -0.71 -6.88 -0.56
N VAL A 112 -0.80 -6.00 -1.55
CA VAL A 112 0.28 -5.10 -1.92
C VAL A 112 -0.16 -3.65 -1.82
N ILE A 113 0.78 -2.79 -1.43
CA ILE A 113 0.65 -1.33 -1.40
C ILE A 113 1.79 -0.79 -2.23
N ASN A 114 1.51 -0.20 -3.39
CA ASN A 114 2.56 0.24 -4.31
C ASN A 114 2.59 1.76 -4.40
N VAL A 115 3.69 2.36 -3.94
CA VAL A 115 4.00 3.79 -4.07
C VAL A 115 5.36 3.93 -4.75
N ALA A 116 5.35 4.32 -6.02
CA ALA A 116 6.55 4.46 -6.81
C ALA A 116 6.43 5.64 -7.78
N ILE A 117 7.58 6.25 -8.11
CA ILE A 117 7.68 7.40 -9.01
C ILE A 117 8.77 7.13 -10.05
N GLY A 118 8.39 7.11 -11.31
CA GLY A 118 9.35 6.94 -12.40
C GLY A 118 10.49 7.96 -12.35
N GLY A 119 11.73 7.50 -12.55
CA GLY A 119 12.93 8.35 -12.60
C GLY A 119 13.39 8.94 -11.27
N CYS A 120 12.70 8.69 -10.14
CA CYS A 120 13.09 9.27 -8.86
C CYS A 120 14.37 8.64 -8.29
N LYS A 121 15.10 9.43 -7.51
CA LYS A 121 16.15 8.95 -6.63
C LYS A 121 15.59 8.50 -5.29
N ILE A 122 16.37 7.75 -4.51
CA ILE A 122 15.96 7.24 -3.18
C ILE A 122 15.63 8.38 -2.21
N GLU A 123 16.21 9.56 -2.40
CA GLU A 123 15.98 10.75 -1.61
C GLU A 123 14.50 11.18 -1.57
N LEU A 124 13.70 10.82 -2.57
CA LEU A 124 12.27 11.07 -2.55
C LEU A 124 11.55 10.33 -1.42
N PHE A 125 12.10 9.20 -0.96
CA PHE A 125 11.57 8.40 0.13
C PHE A 125 12.29 8.65 1.47
N ASP A 126 13.19 9.62 1.53
CA ASP A 126 13.84 10.04 2.77
C ASP A 126 12.97 11.05 3.52
N LYS A 127 12.51 10.68 4.69
CA LYS A 127 11.66 11.52 5.54
C LYS A 127 12.22 12.93 5.79
N SER A 128 13.54 13.04 5.91
CA SER A 128 14.23 14.30 6.27
C SER A 128 14.60 15.15 5.04
N ASN A 129 14.79 14.51 3.88
CA ASN A 129 15.39 15.17 2.70
C ASN A 129 14.46 15.27 1.49
N TYR A 130 13.26 14.61 1.52
CA TYR A 130 12.37 14.58 0.35
C TYR A 130 11.99 15.98 -0.15
N GLN A 131 11.81 16.96 0.75
CA GLN A 131 11.41 18.32 0.37
C GLN A 131 12.46 19.00 -0.49
N SER A 132 13.74 18.88 -0.12
CA SER A 132 14.86 19.41 -0.92
C SER A 132 14.95 18.72 -2.29
N TYR A 133 14.69 17.43 -2.34
CA TYR A 133 14.63 16.67 -3.58
C TYR A 133 13.47 17.15 -4.47
N VAL A 134 12.27 17.27 -3.92
CA VAL A 134 11.07 17.72 -4.65
C VAL A 134 11.25 19.14 -5.19
N ALA A 135 11.88 20.04 -4.44
CA ALA A 135 12.13 21.42 -4.87
C ALA A 135 12.99 21.52 -6.15
N THR A 136 13.77 20.49 -6.46
CA THR A 136 14.65 20.43 -7.65
C THR A 136 14.18 19.40 -8.68
N ALA A 137 13.05 18.73 -8.43
CA ALA A 137 12.53 17.72 -9.34
C ALA A 137 11.99 18.34 -10.63
N PRO A 138 12.13 17.68 -11.77
CA PRO A 138 11.62 18.19 -13.03
C PRO A 138 10.07 18.20 -13.03
N SER A 139 9.47 19.11 -13.81
CA SER A 139 8.02 19.34 -13.83
C SER A 139 7.20 18.09 -14.13
N TRP A 140 7.67 17.21 -15.01
CA TRP A 140 7.01 15.94 -15.33
C TRP A 140 6.95 15.00 -14.11
N MET A 141 7.93 15.02 -13.23
CA MET A 141 7.95 14.23 -12.00
C MET A 141 7.03 14.84 -10.93
N ILE A 142 6.98 16.16 -10.83
CA ILE A 142 6.09 16.86 -9.89
C ILE A 142 4.64 16.47 -10.10
N GLY A 143 4.17 16.33 -11.34
CA GLY A 143 2.82 15.86 -11.63
C GLY A 143 2.50 14.48 -11.05
N MET A 144 3.49 13.58 -11.02
CA MET A 144 3.35 12.27 -10.40
C MET A 144 3.42 12.33 -8.87
N ILE A 145 4.32 13.13 -8.32
CA ILE A 145 4.49 13.33 -6.87
C ILE A 145 3.22 13.93 -6.26
N ASN A 146 2.59 14.86 -6.96
CA ASN A 146 1.35 15.52 -6.50
C ASN A 146 0.16 14.54 -6.37
N GLN A 147 0.14 13.42 -7.08
CA GLN A 147 -0.86 12.38 -6.87
C GLN A 147 -0.75 11.72 -5.48
N TYR A 148 0.39 11.91 -4.82
CA TYR A 148 0.67 11.48 -3.45
C TYR A 148 0.72 12.67 -2.47
N ASP A 149 -0.02 13.75 -2.74
CA ASP A 149 -0.06 14.98 -1.93
C ASP A 149 1.33 15.60 -1.71
N GLY A 150 2.21 15.48 -2.70
CA GLY A 150 3.57 16.01 -2.66
C GLY A 150 4.58 15.18 -1.85
N ASN A 151 4.15 14.08 -1.21
CA ASN A 151 5.02 13.27 -0.35
C ASN A 151 4.74 11.76 -0.48
N PRO A 152 5.39 11.07 -1.44
CA PRO A 152 5.23 9.63 -1.63
C PRO A 152 5.59 8.79 -0.40
N TYR A 153 6.61 9.19 0.38
CA TYR A 153 6.96 8.51 1.62
C TYR A 153 5.81 8.57 2.64
N ALA A 154 5.27 9.76 2.88
CA ALA A 154 4.15 9.92 3.82
C ALA A 154 2.92 9.12 3.35
N ARG A 155 2.64 9.09 2.04
CA ARG A 155 1.56 8.27 1.47
C ARG A 155 1.78 6.78 1.72
N LEU A 156 2.99 6.27 1.54
CA LEU A 156 3.29 4.86 1.84
C LEU A 156 3.03 4.54 3.32
N VAL A 157 3.49 5.41 4.23
CA VAL A 157 3.28 5.25 5.68
C VAL A 157 1.81 5.35 6.06
N GLU A 158 1.06 6.28 5.47
CA GLU A 158 -0.40 6.42 5.65
C GLU A 158 -1.11 5.12 5.26
N MET A 159 -0.85 4.61 4.07
CA MET A 159 -1.48 3.39 3.57
C MET A 159 -1.04 2.15 4.37
N ALA A 160 0.19 2.10 4.83
CA ALA A 160 0.65 1.03 5.73
C ALA A 160 -0.14 1.02 7.06
N LYS A 161 -0.39 2.18 7.66
CA LYS A 161 -1.23 2.29 8.87
C LYS A 161 -2.69 1.89 8.61
N VAL A 162 -3.25 2.22 7.46
CA VAL A 162 -4.59 1.77 7.05
C VAL A 162 -4.60 0.24 6.94
N ALA A 163 -3.62 -0.33 6.26
CA ALA A 163 -3.52 -1.77 6.02
C ALA A 163 -3.31 -2.58 7.30
N GLN A 164 -2.55 -2.08 8.25
CA GLN A 164 -2.32 -2.73 9.55
C GLN A 164 -3.60 -2.93 10.37
N LYS A 165 -4.68 -2.20 10.06
CA LYS A 165 -5.98 -2.44 10.70
C LYS A 165 -6.64 -3.75 10.24
N THR A 166 -6.23 -4.27 9.09
CA THR A 166 -6.85 -5.45 8.46
C THR A 166 -5.93 -6.65 8.34
N GLY A 167 -4.60 -6.45 8.30
CA GLY A 167 -3.64 -7.54 8.10
C GLY A 167 -2.26 -7.22 8.67
N VAL A 168 -1.29 -8.07 8.40
CA VAL A 168 0.07 -8.00 8.95
C VAL A 168 1.06 -7.66 7.84
N ILE A 169 1.84 -6.59 8.02
CA ILE A 169 2.94 -6.28 7.10
C ILE A 169 4.04 -7.33 7.27
N LYS A 170 4.37 -8.02 6.18
CA LYS A 170 5.33 -9.13 6.13
C LYS A 170 6.66 -8.77 5.50
N GLY A 171 6.69 -7.71 4.70
CA GLY A 171 7.92 -7.32 4.03
C GLY A 171 7.78 -6.07 3.16
N ILE A 172 8.91 -5.73 2.57
CA ILE A 172 9.06 -4.61 1.66
C ILE A 172 9.68 -5.12 0.36
N LEU A 173 9.11 -4.73 -0.77
CA LEU A 173 9.69 -4.88 -2.10
C LEU A 173 10.24 -3.53 -2.53
N LEU A 174 11.54 -3.43 -2.65
CA LEU A 174 12.22 -2.24 -3.14
C LEU A 174 12.81 -2.50 -4.53
N HIS A 175 12.40 -1.73 -5.52
CA HIS A 175 13.07 -1.68 -6.83
C HIS A 175 13.45 -0.24 -7.15
N GLN A 176 14.65 0.14 -6.75
CA GLN A 176 15.18 1.50 -6.84
C GLN A 176 16.72 1.44 -6.91
N GLY A 177 17.32 2.41 -7.58
CA GLY A 177 18.78 2.53 -7.67
C GLY A 177 19.26 3.02 -9.04
N GLU A 178 18.48 2.83 -10.10
CA GLU A 178 18.86 3.21 -11.45
C GLU A 178 19.13 4.73 -11.57
N SER A 179 18.32 5.54 -10.89
CA SER A 179 18.53 7.00 -10.82
C SER A 179 19.62 7.44 -9.82
N ASN A 180 20.10 6.50 -9.00
CA ASN A 180 21.24 6.70 -8.09
C ASN A 180 22.51 6.00 -8.60
N THR A 181 22.63 5.70 -9.90
CA THR A 181 23.84 5.13 -10.49
C THR A 181 25.06 5.97 -10.12
N ASN A 182 26.14 5.31 -9.67
CA ASN A 182 27.36 5.93 -9.14
C ASN A 182 27.23 6.64 -7.77
N ASP A 183 26.09 6.54 -7.10
CA ASP A 183 25.94 7.02 -5.72
C ASP A 183 26.50 5.97 -4.73
N THR A 184 27.74 6.15 -4.31
CA THR A 184 28.41 5.24 -3.37
C THR A 184 27.76 5.19 -1.99
N LEU A 185 26.86 6.13 -1.68
CA LEU A 185 26.12 6.20 -0.42
C LEU A 185 24.70 5.59 -0.52
N TRP A 186 24.30 5.11 -1.68
CA TRP A 186 22.95 4.59 -1.91
C TRP A 186 22.53 3.53 -0.87
N THR A 187 23.41 2.57 -0.58
CA THR A 187 23.12 1.51 0.41
C THR A 187 22.92 2.03 1.82
N LYS A 188 23.55 3.16 2.19
CA LYS A 188 23.30 3.83 3.48
C LYS A 188 21.95 4.54 3.46
N LYS A 189 21.62 5.23 2.37
CA LYS A 189 20.36 5.96 2.21
C LYS A 189 19.14 5.04 2.24
N VAL A 190 19.24 3.81 1.72
CA VAL A 190 18.16 2.81 1.77
C VAL A 190 17.89 2.30 3.19
N LYS A 191 18.86 2.38 4.08
CA LYS A 191 18.75 1.87 5.47
C LYS A 191 18.25 2.91 6.47
N LEU A 192 18.09 4.16 6.05
CA LEU A 192 17.58 5.25 6.89
C LEU A 192 16.06 5.29 6.86
#